data_ce8f43291dcb5de758cbb6887aef12a6
#
_entry.id   ce8f43291dcb5de758cbb6887aef12a6
#
_cell.length_a   1.000
_cell.length_b   1.000
_cell.length_c   1.000
_cell.angle_alpha   90.00
_cell.angle_beta   90.00
_cell.angle_gamma   90.00
#
_symmetry.space_group_name_H-M   'P 1'
#
loop_
_entity.id
_entity.type
_entity.pdbx_description
1 polymer ?
#
loop_
_entity_poly.entity_id
_entity_poly.type
_entity_poly.pdbx_seq_one_letter_code
_entity_poly.pdbx_strand_id
1 'polypeptide(L)'
;TGRCLEDKDQKLLVFPSKIENGRVWISPTPQKTYITNTGASQEKMKLVLVGNGLAGMRCLEDLLDMAPDRYEVTVIGEEPWGNYNRIMLSPVLSGDKTIDDIMLHPHAWYSDKGIRFIAGDPAVRIDRPRKQVYTEKGEVVDYDRLILATGSKPFIPPIAGSDLKGVISFRDIYDINTMLDYCKTKKNAVVIGGGLLGLEAAYGLKQRGMNVTVLHLMDRIMERQLDSKASQMLRHSIEQKGISIITEANTEALVGVDGHVTQIRLKDGTVLEADLVVFAVGIRPNMALAQSAGLRCNRGVLVNDTMQTFDPSIYAVGECIEHRGQTFGLVEPLWGXXXXGVHLCLTFGGAWQLNVQSTNCSNTVKGKWL
;
A
#
# COMPACT_ATOMS: atom_id res chain seq x y z
N THR A 1 -22.02 7.04 14.70
CA THR A 1 -22.02 8.41 14.12
C THR A 1 -23.21 8.65 13.20
N GLY A 2 -23.90 7.60 12.71
CA GLY A 2 -25.08 7.70 11.85
C GLY A 2 -24.79 8.07 10.39
N ARG A 3 -23.54 8.10 9.96
CA ARG A 3 -23.21 8.32 8.54
C ARG A 3 -23.34 7.03 7.73
N CYS A 4 -23.95 7.17 6.55
CA CYS A 4 -23.96 6.08 5.58
C CYS A 4 -22.56 5.92 4.95
N LEU A 5 -22.07 4.70 4.86
CA LEU A 5 -20.74 4.43 4.31
C LEU A 5 -20.71 4.50 2.78
N GLU A 6 -21.87 4.30 2.16
CA GLU A 6 -21.98 4.26 0.70
C GLU A 6 -22.40 5.61 0.08
N ASP A 7 -22.95 6.50 0.90
CA ASP A 7 -23.42 7.81 0.45
C ASP A 7 -23.10 8.86 1.52
N LYS A 8 -22.15 9.72 1.23
CA LYS A 8 -21.64 10.74 2.16
C LYS A 8 -22.70 11.79 2.56
N ASP A 9 -23.72 11.94 1.74
CA ASP A 9 -24.76 12.94 2.00
C ASP A 9 -25.92 12.38 2.84
N GLN A 10 -25.97 11.05 3.01
CA GLN A 10 -26.99 10.43 3.87
C GLN A 10 -26.49 10.28 5.31
N LYS A 11 -27.24 10.86 6.22
CA LYS A 11 -26.97 10.80 7.67
C LYS A 11 -28.19 10.26 8.39
N LEU A 12 -27.96 9.25 9.22
CA LEU A 12 -29.00 8.77 10.13
C LEU A 12 -29.10 9.70 11.34
N LEU A 13 -30.32 10.01 11.76
CA LEU A 13 -30.55 10.79 12.97
C LEU A 13 -30.22 9.94 14.19
N VAL A 14 -29.50 10.53 15.14
CA VAL A 14 -29.14 9.88 16.40
C VAL A 14 -30.07 10.42 17.49
N PHE A 15 -30.75 9.54 18.19
CA PHE A 15 -31.67 9.90 19.26
C PHE A 15 -31.07 9.53 20.62
N PRO A 16 -30.97 10.46 21.58
CA PRO A 16 -30.54 10.12 22.94
C PRO A 16 -31.43 9.04 23.53
N SER A 17 -30.81 8.09 24.23
CA SER A 17 -31.54 7.05 24.92
C SER A 17 -31.00 6.87 26.34
N LYS A 18 -31.86 6.47 27.26
CA LYS A 18 -31.49 6.11 28.64
C LYS A 18 -32.23 4.86 29.07
N ILE A 19 -31.63 4.15 29.99
CA ILE A 19 -32.29 2.99 30.62
C ILE A 19 -32.68 3.40 32.06
N GLU A 20 -33.94 3.23 32.35
CA GLU A 20 -34.46 3.56 33.66
C GLU A 20 -35.54 2.53 34.04
N ASN A 21 -35.39 1.90 35.21
CA ASN A 21 -36.28 0.83 35.71
C ASN A 21 -36.50 -0.31 34.71
N GLY A 22 -35.39 -0.74 33.99
CA GLY A 22 -35.44 -1.82 33.02
C GLY A 22 -36.13 -1.47 31.72
N ARG A 23 -36.49 -0.21 31.48
CA ARG A 23 -37.09 0.24 30.22
C ARG A 23 -36.14 1.20 29.50
N VAL A 24 -36.12 1.07 28.16
CA VAL A 24 -35.34 1.98 27.31
C VAL A 24 -36.21 3.14 26.90
N TRP A 25 -35.77 4.34 27.25
CA TRP A 25 -36.41 5.60 26.87
C TRP A 25 -35.61 6.21 25.72
N ILE A 26 -36.27 6.63 24.65
CA ILE A 26 -35.64 7.26 23.50
C ILE A 26 -36.23 8.67 23.35
N SER A 27 -35.37 9.68 23.28
CA SER A 27 -35.82 11.05 23.06
C SER A 27 -36.50 11.17 21.68
N PRO A 28 -37.66 11.83 21.60
CA PRO A 28 -38.27 12.07 20.29
C PRO A 28 -37.51 13.12 19.45
N THR A 29 -36.58 13.84 20.08
CA THR A 29 -35.81 14.90 19.43
C THR A 29 -34.42 14.35 19.06
N PRO A 30 -34.03 14.35 17.77
CA PRO A 30 -32.70 13.92 17.40
C PRO A 30 -31.64 14.84 17.97
N GLN A 31 -30.57 14.25 18.45
CA GLN A 31 -29.42 15.00 18.93
C GLN A 31 -28.57 15.47 17.76
N LYS A 32 -28.41 16.78 17.62
CA LYS A 32 -27.34 17.29 16.75
C LYS A 32 -26.03 17.01 17.46
N THR A 33 -25.31 16.01 16.98
CA THR A 33 -23.97 15.70 17.53
C THR A 33 -22.98 16.77 17.06
N TYR A 34 -23.07 17.94 17.67
CA TYR A 34 -21.92 18.82 17.72
C TYR A 34 -21.12 18.39 18.95
N ILE A 35 -19.95 17.80 18.73
CA ILE A 35 -18.96 17.75 19.81
C ILE A 35 -18.44 19.17 19.93
N THR A 36 -19.18 19.99 20.67
CA THR A 36 -18.65 21.29 21.07
C THR A 36 -17.64 21.02 22.18
N ASN A 37 -16.39 21.04 21.87
CA ASN A 37 -15.35 21.26 22.89
C ASN A 37 -15.56 22.68 23.42
N THR A 38 -16.40 22.80 24.41
CA THR A 38 -16.57 24.07 25.13
C THR A 38 -15.48 24.14 26.22
N GLY A 39 -14.48 24.95 25.98
CA GLY A 39 -13.61 25.44 27.01
C GLY A 39 -12.19 24.91 27.07
N ALA A 40 -11.27 25.81 26.99
CA ALA A 40 -9.82 25.75 27.04
C ALA A 40 -9.20 25.22 25.72
N SER A 41 -8.30 25.96 25.15
CA SER A 41 -7.45 25.50 24.04
C SER A 41 -6.61 24.32 24.54
N GLN A 42 -7.13 23.12 24.43
CA GLN A 42 -6.30 21.93 24.62
C GLN A 42 -5.25 21.95 23.53
N GLU A 43 -4.00 21.97 23.93
CA GLU A 43 -2.87 21.80 23.02
C GLU A 43 -3.13 20.60 22.12
N LYS A 44 -3.02 20.78 20.82
CA LYS A 44 -3.26 19.69 19.85
C LYS A 44 -2.27 18.57 20.08
N MET A 45 -2.75 17.33 20.02
CA MET A 45 -1.87 16.16 20.12
C MET A 45 -1.04 16.04 18.84
N LYS A 46 0.25 15.78 18.99
CA LYS A 46 1.16 15.58 17.87
C LYS A 46 0.94 14.19 17.27
N LEU A 47 0.47 14.14 16.04
CA LEU A 47 0.27 12.90 15.29
C LEU A 47 1.31 12.81 14.17
N VAL A 48 2.11 11.76 14.19
CA VAL A 48 3.06 11.50 13.12
C VAL A 48 2.61 10.27 12.32
N LEU A 49 2.52 10.43 11.00
CA LEU A 49 2.27 9.34 10.06
C LEU A 49 3.56 9.06 9.29
N VAL A 50 4.11 7.85 9.41
CA VAL A 50 5.27 7.40 8.64
C VAL A 50 4.79 6.55 7.48
N GLY A 51 4.97 7.08 6.28
CA GLY A 51 4.52 6.48 5.03
C GLY A 51 3.37 7.27 4.40
N ASN A 52 3.55 7.65 3.15
CA ASN A 52 2.63 8.49 2.38
C ASN A 52 1.85 7.67 1.34
N GLY A 53 1.62 6.38 1.62
CA GLY A 53 0.91 5.46 0.73
C GLY A 53 -0.60 5.48 0.94
N LEU A 54 -1.32 4.66 0.16
CA LEU A 54 -2.79 4.63 0.12
C LEU A 54 -3.41 4.38 1.51
N ALA A 55 -2.91 3.38 2.24
CA ALA A 55 -3.50 2.98 3.52
C ALA A 55 -3.32 4.05 4.60
N GLY A 56 -2.11 4.62 4.70
CA GLY A 56 -1.81 5.67 5.68
C GLY A 56 -2.61 6.93 5.42
N MET A 57 -2.66 7.36 4.18
CA MET A 57 -3.36 8.60 3.82
C MET A 57 -4.87 8.45 3.95
N ARG A 58 -5.43 7.29 3.58
CA ARG A 58 -6.86 7.02 3.81
C ARG A 58 -7.20 7.07 5.31
N CYS A 59 -6.36 6.45 6.14
CA CYS A 59 -6.51 6.49 7.59
C CYS A 59 -6.48 7.94 8.11
N LEU A 60 -5.55 8.74 7.59
CA LEU A 60 -5.41 10.15 7.96
C LEU A 60 -6.64 10.98 7.53
N GLU A 61 -7.16 10.78 6.31
CA GLU A 61 -8.37 11.45 5.82
C GLU A 61 -9.55 11.20 6.76
N ASP A 62 -9.79 9.90 7.07
CA ASP A 62 -10.89 9.51 7.97
C ASP A 62 -10.72 10.16 9.35
N LEU A 63 -9.48 10.20 9.86
CA LEU A 63 -9.17 10.80 11.16
C LEU A 63 -9.44 12.31 11.16
N LEU A 64 -9.02 13.01 10.12
CA LEU A 64 -9.24 14.47 9.98
C LEU A 64 -10.73 14.79 9.83
N ASP A 65 -11.49 13.98 9.10
CA ASP A 65 -12.94 14.13 8.95
C ASP A 65 -13.67 13.96 10.29
N MET A 66 -13.19 13.03 11.13
CA MET A 66 -13.83 12.72 12.41
C MET A 66 -13.38 13.65 13.54
N ALA A 67 -12.15 14.15 13.48
CA ALA A 67 -11.56 14.96 14.56
C ALA A 67 -10.63 16.06 13.98
N PRO A 68 -11.20 17.03 13.25
CA PRO A 68 -10.40 17.98 12.44
C PRO A 68 -9.46 18.87 13.25
N ASP A 69 -9.79 19.18 14.50
CA ASP A 69 -9.03 20.13 15.32
C ASP A 69 -8.19 19.48 16.42
N ARG A 70 -8.20 18.14 16.46
CA ARG A 70 -7.58 17.40 17.57
C ARG A 70 -6.06 17.25 17.44
N TYR A 71 -5.56 17.24 16.21
CA TYR A 71 -4.18 16.85 15.94
C TYR A 71 -3.39 17.94 15.22
N GLU A 72 -2.13 18.08 15.62
CA GLU A 72 -1.07 18.68 14.80
C GLU A 72 -0.41 17.52 14.05
N VAL A 73 -0.55 17.50 12.72
CA VAL A 73 -0.18 16.34 11.91
C VAL A 73 1.13 16.57 11.17
N THR A 74 2.04 15.59 11.27
CA THR A 74 3.22 15.50 10.41
C THR A 74 3.17 14.18 9.62
N VAL A 75 3.33 14.25 8.30
CA VAL A 75 3.47 13.09 7.42
C VAL A 75 4.93 13.01 6.95
N ILE A 76 5.54 11.83 7.07
CA ILE A 76 6.92 11.58 6.63
C ILE A 76 6.87 10.60 5.45
N GLY A 77 7.33 11.04 4.28
CA GLY A 77 7.35 10.25 3.05
C GLY A 77 8.76 9.97 2.55
N GLU A 78 9.06 8.72 2.24
CA GLU A 78 10.33 8.30 1.64
C GLU A 78 10.48 8.89 0.22
N GLU A 79 9.38 8.93 -0.53
CA GLU A 79 9.35 9.47 -1.88
C GLU A 79 9.12 11.00 -1.86
N PRO A 80 9.62 11.75 -2.86
CA PRO A 80 9.45 13.21 -2.87
C PRO A 80 8.09 13.68 -3.36
N TRP A 81 7.27 12.77 -3.86
CA TRP A 81 5.95 13.10 -4.41
C TRP A 81 4.88 13.13 -3.32
N GLY A 82 3.78 13.82 -3.61
CA GLY A 82 2.55 13.71 -2.83
C GLY A 82 1.98 12.29 -2.89
N ASN A 83 0.88 12.05 -2.21
CA ASN A 83 0.22 10.75 -2.24
C ASN A 83 -0.36 10.47 -3.64
N TYR A 84 -0.10 9.28 -4.17
CA TYR A 84 -0.58 8.88 -5.49
C TYR A 84 -1.15 7.45 -5.46
N ASN A 85 -1.97 7.14 -6.46
CA ASN A 85 -2.59 5.83 -6.59
C ASN A 85 -1.63 4.83 -7.26
N ARG A 86 -0.95 4.02 -6.44
CA ARG A 86 0.02 3.02 -6.92
C ARG A 86 -0.59 1.97 -7.87
N ILE A 87 -1.89 1.70 -7.75
CA ILE A 87 -2.56 0.74 -8.66
C ILE A 87 -2.53 1.27 -10.10
N MET A 88 -2.51 2.59 -10.25
CA MET A 88 -2.51 3.24 -11.55
C MET A 88 -1.11 3.40 -12.17
N LEU A 89 -0.07 2.81 -11.56
CA LEU A 89 1.26 2.80 -12.16
C LEU A 89 1.30 1.98 -13.45
N SER A 90 0.48 0.92 -13.55
CA SER A 90 0.38 0.12 -14.79
C SER A 90 -0.18 0.94 -15.96
N PRO A 91 -1.30 1.68 -15.83
CA PRO A 91 -1.70 2.64 -16.86
C PRO A 91 -0.68 3.73 -17.20
N VAL A 92 0.14 4.16 -16.25
CA VAL A 92 1.22 5.13 -16.55
C VAL A 92 2.28 4.45 -17.43
N LEU A 93 2.67 3.22 -17.08
CA LEU A 93 3.64 2.48 -17.88
C LEU A 93 3.13 2.24 -19.30
N SER A 94 1.87 1.84 -19.49
CA SER A 94 1.31 1.62 -20.83
C SER A 94 1.13 2.93 -21.63
N GLY A 95 1.01 4.06 -20.96
CA GLY A 95 0.82 5.37 -21.62
C GLY A 95 -0.61 5.87 -21.62
N ASP A 96 -1.50 5.17 -20.94
CA ASP A 96 -2.90 5.54 -20.82
C ASP A 96 -3.12 6.69 -19.82
N LYS A 97 -2.16 6.89 -18.91
CA LYS A 97 -2.18 7.94 -17.89
C LYS A 97 -0.80 8.57 -17.74
N THR A 98 -0.78 9.76 -17.16
CA THR A 98 0.44 10.43 -16.72
C THR A 98 0.61 10.26 -15.20
N ILE A 99 1.77 10.63 -14.67
CA ILE A 99 2.00 10.65 -13.21
C ILE A 99 1.05 11.62 -12.53
N ASP A 100 0.77 12.77 -13.16
CA ASP A 100 -0.15 13.78 -12.61
C ASP A 100 -1.58 13.24 -12.51
N ASP A 101 -2.02 12.41 -13.47
CA ASP A 101 -3.37 11.81 -13.47
C ASP A 101 -3.62 10.87 -12.30
N ILE A 102 -2.55 10.34 -11.70
CA ILE A 102 -2.65 9.39 -10.61
C ILE A 102 -2.40 10.02 -9.22
N MET A 103 -2.08 11.34 -9.18
CA MET A 103 -1.91 12.06 -7.92
C MET A 103 -3.25 12.20 -7.20
N LEU A 104 -3.31 11.72 -5.97
CA LEU A 104 -4.48 11.85 -5.09
C LEU A 104 -4.36 13.13 -4.26
N HIS A 105 -3.18 13.37 -3.68
CA HIS A 105 -2.91 14.53 -2.84
C HIS A 105 -1.58 15.16 -3.26
N PRO A 106 -1.62 16.21 -4.07
CA PRO A 106 -0.39 16.96 -4.39
C PRO A 106 0.12 17.73 -3.15
N HIS A 107 1.34 18.25 -3.21
CA HIS A 107 1.97 18.95 -2.07
C HIS A 107 1.08 20.06 -1.49
N ALA A 108 0.38 20.80 -2.33
CA ALA A 108 -0.52 21.87 -1.90
C ALA A 108 -1.61 21.37 -0.94
N TRP A 109 -2.12 20.16 -1.16
CA TRP A 109 -3.18 19.58 -0.32
C TRP A 109 -2.74 19.51 1.16
N TYR A 110 -1.47 19.16 1.43
CA TYR A 110 -0.97 19.08 2.81
C TYR A 110 -0.94 20.46 3.45
N SER A 111 -0.45 21.45 2.72
CA SER A 111 -0.40 22.85 3.19
C SER A 111 -1.81 23.39 3.48
N ASP A 112 -2.75 23.13 2.58
CA ASP A 112 -4.15 23.59 2.71
C ASP A 112 -4.84 22.98 3.93
N LYS A 113 -4.42 21.76 4.30
CA LYS A 113 -4.94 21.06 5.49
C LYS A 113 -4.14 21.37 6.77
N GLY A 114 -3.11 22.21 6.68
CA GLY A 114 -2.25 22.51 7.83
C GLY A 114 -1.39 21.32 8.27
N ILE A 115 -1.08 20.41 7.37
CA ILE A 115 -0.27 19.22 7.63
C ILE A 115 1.17 19.51 7.26
N ARG A 116 2.10 19.26 8.18
CA ARG A 116 3.54 19.30 7.88
C ARG A 116 3.90 18.05 7.08
N PHE A 117 4.34 18.22 5.84
CA PHE A 117 4.75 17.10 4.99
C PHE A 117 6.27 17.12 4.77
N ILE A 118 6.95 16.10 5.27
CA ILE A 118 8.39 15.88 5.07
C ILE A 118 8.52 14.86 3.93
N ALA A 119 8.77 15.36 2.73
CA ALA A 119 8.81 14.58 1.50
C ALA A 119 10.25 14.25 1.10
N GLY A 120 10.49 13.03 0.64
CA GLY A 120 11.82 12.61 0.17
C GLY A 120 12.85 12.50 1.28
N ASP A 121 12.39 12.19 2.51
CA ASP A 121 13.25 12.09 3.68
C ASP A 121 12.72 10.95 4.59
N PRO A 122 13.17 9.72 4.36
CA PRO A 122 12.61 8.57 5.08
C PRO A 122 12.89 8.60 6.57
N ALA A 123 11.91 8.12 7.37
CA ALA A 123 12.11 7.86 8.79
C ALA A 123 13.05 6.67 8.95
N VAL A 124 14.12 6.85 9.72
CA VAL A 124 15.18 5.83 9.90
C VAL A 124 15.25 5.31 11.33
N ARG A 125 14.72 6.04 12.32
CA ARG A 125 14.76 5.62 13.72
C ARG A 125 13.56 6.15 14.49
N ILE A 126 13.04 5.33 15.40
CA ILE A 126 12.02 5.73 16.37
C ILE A 126 12.60 5.57 17.77
N ASP A 127 12.60 6.64 18.54
CA ASP A 127 12.97 6.64 19.94
C ASP A 127 11.67 6.60 20.76
N ARG A 128 11.26 5.40 21.15
CA ARG A 128 9.98 5.18 21.85
C ARG A 128 9.91 5.87 23.23
N PRO A 129 10.96 5.77 24.08
CA PRO A 129 10.97 6.47 25.37
C PRO A 129 10.83 8.00 25.24
N ARG A 130 11.47 8.60 24.23
CA ARG A 130 11.38 10.05 24.00
C ARG A 130 10.18 10.45 23.13
N LYS A 131 9.52 9.47 22.52
CA LYS A 131 8.43 9.67 21.53
C LYS A 131 8.89 10.56 20.38
N GLN A 132 9.98 10.18 19.72
CA GLN A 132 10.58 10.91 18.62
C GLN A 132 10.82 10.01 17.41
N VAL A 133 10.59 10.56 16.22
CA VAL A 133 10.97 9.94 14.94
C VAL A 133 12.11 10.75 14.34
N TYR A 134 13.12 10.06 13.87
CA TYR A 134 14.31 10.65 13.23
C TYR A 134 14.28 10.31 11.75
N THR A 135 14.54 11.30 10.91
CA THR A 135 14.64 11.10 9.46
C THR A 135 16.10 10.97 9.03
N GLU A 136 16.31 10.50 7.81
CA GLU A 136 17.65 10.32 7.22
C GLU A 136 18.43 11.64 7.12
N LYS A 137 17.73 12.75 6.81
CA LYS A 137 18.35 14.08 6.67
C LYS A 137 18.51 14.82 8.01
N GLY A 138 18.12 14.16 9.13
CA GLY A 138 18.37 14.68 10.47
C GLY A 138 17.23 15.44 11.12
N GLU A 139 16.04 15.43 10.52
CA GLU A 139 14.84 15.98 11.17
C GLU A 139 14.48 15.13 12.39
N VAL A 140 14.03 15.78 13.45
CA VAL A 140 13.52 15.11 14.66
C VAL A 140 12.08 15.58 14.87
N VAL A 141 11.15 14.62 14.88
CA VAL A 141 9.72 14.90 14.98
C VAL A 141 9.15 14.24 16.23
N ASP A 142 8.64 15.05 17.16
CA ASP A 142 7.97 14.55 18.37
C ASP A 142 6.59 14.02 18.01
N TYR A 143 6.11 13.00 18.77
CA TYR A 143 4.76 12.49 18.61
C TYR A 143 4.10 12.15 19.95
N ASP A 144 2.79 12.35 20.03
CA ASP A 144 1.93 11.75 21.06
C ASP A 144 1.36 10.44 20.55
N ARG A 145 1.08 10.40 19.24
CA ARG A 145 0.62 9.21 18.52
C ARG A 145 1.42 9.05 17.23
N LEU A 146 1.79 7.82 16.95
CA LEU A 146 2.57 7.47 15.76
C LEU A 146 1.79 6.39 14.97
N ILE A 147 1.61 6.62 13.68
CA ILE A 147 1.04 5.63 12.76
C ILE A 147 2.14 5.18 11.80
N LEU A 148 2.42 3.88 11.78
CA LEU A 148 3.33 3.27 10.82
C LEU A 148 2.52 2.76 9.62
N ALA A 149 2.77 3.33 8.44
CA ALA A 149 2.15 2.94 7.18
C ALA A 149 3.23 2.69 6.13
N THR A 150 4.28 1.97 6.56
CA THR A 150 5.52 1.77 5.78
C THR A 150 5.34 0.81 4.59
N GLY A 151 4.15 0.22 4.45
CA GLY A 151 3.80 -0.61 3.31
C GLY A 151 4.62 -1.89 3.20
N SER A 152 5.02 -2.22 1.99
CA SER A 152 5.79 -3.43 1.69
C SER A 152 6.91 -3.11 0.71
N LYS A 153 7.88 -4.02 0.63
CA LYS A 153 8.98 -3.96 -0.34
C LYS A 153 8.82 -5.09 -1.35
N PRO A 154 9.17 -4.88 -2.62
CA PRO A 154 9.22 -5.96 -3.59
C PRO A 154 10.18 -7.04 -3.12
N PHE A 155 9.83 -8.28 -3.37
CA PHE A 155 10.75 -9.39 -3.13
C PHE A 155 11.61 -9.62 -4.37
N ILE A 156 12.91 -9.46 -4.24
CA ILE A 156 13.89 -9.82 -5.26
C ILE A 156 14.61 -11.06 -4.74
N PRO A 157 14.46 -12.21 -5.41
CA PRO A 157 15.16 -13.42 -4.98
C PRO A 157 16.68 -13.22 -5.00
N PRO A 158 17.41 -13.86 -4.08
CA PRO A 158 18.87 -13.76 -4.05
C PRO A 158 19.51 -14.64 -5.16
N ILE A 159 19.31 -14.21 -6.40
CA ILE A 159 19.84 -14.86 -7.60
C ILE A 159 21.10 -14.11 -8.02
N ALA A 160 22.11 -14.83 -8.48
CA ALA A 160 23.35 -14.21 -8.98
C ALA A 160 23.03 -13.16 -10.05
N GLY A 161 23.55 -11.96 -9.91
CA GLY A 161 23.32 -10.84 -10.82
C GLY A 161 22.05 -10.02 -10.55
N SER A 162 21.34 -10.29 -9.46
CA SER A 162 20.13 -9.50 -9.12
C SER A 162 20.44 -8.03 -8.75
N ASP A 163 21.72 -7.70 -8.59
CA ASP A 163 22.22 -6.35 -8.30
C ASP A 163 22.72 -5.60 -9.55
N LEU A 164 22.64 -6.22 -10.74
CA LEU A 164 23.04 -5.58 -11.99
C LEU A 164 22.11 -4.42 -12.36
N LYS A 165 22.64 -3.40 -13.01
CA LYS A 165 21.84 -2.32 -13.60
C LYS A 165 20.91 -2.89 -14.65
N GLY A 166 19.67 -2.42 -14.67
CA GLY A 166 18.62 -2.98 -15.52
C GLY A 166 17.82 -4.10 -14.86
N VAL A 167 18.18 -4.48 -13.63
CA VAL A 167 17.40 -5.39 -12.81
C VAL A 167 16.62 -4.56 -11.79
N ILE A 168 15.30 -4.56 -11.90
CA ILE A 168 14.43 -3.69 -11.09
C ILE A 168 13.18 -4.43 -10.62
N SER A 169 12.42 -3.76 -9.79
CA SER A 169 11.07 -4.15 -9.39
C SER A 169 10.03 -3.34 -10.17
N PHE A 170 8.77 -3.51 -9.80
CA PHE A 170 7.67 -2.66 -10.30
C PHE A 170 6.82 -2.27 -9.10
N ARG A 171 7.13 -1.12 -8.49
CA ARG A 171 6.52 -0.74 -7.23
C ARG A 171 6.13 0.74 -7.13
N ASP A 172 6.96 1.63 -7.68
CA ASP A 172 6.84 3.05 -7.45
C ASP A 172 7.15 3.88 -8.73
N ILE A 173 7.12 5.19 -8.58
CA ILE A 173 7.38 6.12 -9.70
C ILE A 173 8.83 6.02 -10.19
N TYR A 174 9.79 5.72 -9.30
CA TYR A 174 11.18 5.53 -9.72
C TYR A 174 11.32 4.33 -10.66
N ASP A 175 10.64 3.22 -10.32
CA ASP A 175 10.61 2.01 -11.17
C ASP A 175 10.03 2.34 -12.55
N ILE A 176 8.89 3.08 -12.58
CA ILE A 176 8.25 3.50 -13.85
C ILE A 176 9.21 4.35 -14.69
N ASN A 177 9.83 5.35 -14.08
CA ASN A 177 10.76 6.23 -14.80
C ASN A 177 11.93 5.43 -15.38
N THR A 178 12.47 4.49 -14.60
CA THR A 178 13.53 3.59 -15.06
C THR A 178 13.06 2.76 -16.25
N MET A 179 11.87 2.14 -16.15
CA MET A 179 11.32 1.35 -17.25
C MET A 179 11.15 2.20 -18.51
N LEU A 180 10.60 3.40 -18.38
CA LEU A 180 10.38 4.31 -19.50
C LEU A 180 11.70 4.74 -20.14
N ASP A 181 12.75 4.95 -19.36
CA ASP A 181 14.08 5.29 -19.89
C ASP A 181 14.68 4.11 -20.67
N TYR A 182 14.53 2.88 -20.16
CA TYR A 182 14.98 1.69 -20.90
C TYR A 182 14.21 1.53 -22.23
N CYS A 183 12.91 1.80 -22.24
CA CYS A 183 12.09 1.70 -23.46
C CYS A 183 12.58 2.62 -24.59
N LYS A 184 13.28 3.73 -24.28
CA LYS A 184 13.78 4.68 -25.29
C LYS A 184 14.95 4.09 -26.10
N THR A 185 15.77 3.24 -25.50
CA THR A 185 17.06 2.84 -26.08
C THR A 185 17.27 1.33 -26.16
N LYS A 186 16.47 0.54 -25.46
CA LYS A 186 16.63 -0.90 -25.30
C LYS A 186 15.46 -1.63 -25.94
N LYS A 187 15.64 -2.93 -26.19
CA LYS A 187 14.68 -3.72 -26.97
C LYS A 187 14.06 -4.89 -26.22
N ASN A 188 14.82 -5.55 -25.35
CA ASN A 188 14.42 -6.81 -24.78
C ASN A 188 14.17 -6.68 -23.28
N ALA A 189 12.94 -6.95 -22.86
CA ALA A 189 12.58 -6.98 -21.46
C ALA A 189 12.12 -8.36 -21.04
N VAL A 190 12.56 -8.79 -19.88
CA VAL A 190 12.07 -10.03 -19.28
C VAL A 190 11.41 -9.70 -17.94
N VAL A 191 10.18 -10.16 -17.78
CA VAL A 191 9.42 -10.00 -16.53
C VAL A 191 9.41 -11.34 -15.80
N ILE A 192 9.95 -11.39 -14.60
CA ILE A 192 9.95 -12.60 -13.77
C ILE A 192 8.77 -12.53 -12.82
N GLY A 193 7.75 -13.38 -13.08
CA GLY A 193 6.48 -13.42 -12.33
C GLY A 193 5.27 -13.28 -13.23
N GLY A 194 4.49 -14.37 -13.37
CA GLY A 194 3.27 -14.41 -14.19
C GLY A 194 1.99 -14.14 -13.39
N GLY A 195 2.09 -13.40 -12.28
CA GLY A 195 0.94 -12.89 -11.54
C GLY A 195 0.44 -11.57 -12.11
N LEU A 196 -0.59 -10.98 -11.47
CA LEU A 196 -1.25 -9.78 -11.96
C LEU A 196 -0.28 -8.65 -12.30
N LEU A 197 0.54 -8.25 -11.34
CA LEU A 197 1.47 -7.12 -11.50
C LEU A 197 2.52 -7.39 -12.60
N GLY A 198 3.00 -8.63 -12.70
CA GLY A 198 3.96 -9.00 -13.74
C GLY A 198 3.36 -8.94 -15.14
N LEU A 199 2.12 -9.41 -15.30
CA LEU A 199 1.41 -9.33 -16.59
C LEU A 199 1.11 -7.88 -16.97
N GLU A 200 0.77 -7.04 -15.99
CA GLU A 200 0.57 -5.58 -16.19
C GLU A 200 1.89 -4.91 -16.63
N ALA A 201 3.00 -5.21 -15.97
CA ALA A 201 4.32 -4.71 -16.35
C ALA A 201 4.68 -5.15 -17.78
N ALA A 202 4.49 -6.44 -18.09
CA ALA A 202 4.76 -6.98 -19.41
C ALA A 202 3.94 -6.28 -20.50
N TYR A 203 2.65 -6.07 -20.23
CA TYR A 203 1.78 -5.37 -21.17
C TYR A 203 2.24 -3.91 -21.38
N GLY A 204 2.53 -3.20 -20.29
CA GLY A 204 3.00 -1.82 -20.36
C GLY A 204 4.29 -1.67 -21.17
N LEU A 205 5.28 -2.54 -20.92
CA LEU A 205 6.55 -2.55 -21.67
C LEU A 205 6.32 -2.89 -23.15
N LYS A 206 5.38 -3.80 -23.44
CA LYS A 206 5.02 -4.13 -24.82
C LYS A 206 4.40 -2.94 -25.55
N GLN A 207 3.51 -2.19 -24.86
CA GLN A 207 2.91 -0.96 -25.42
C GLN A 207 3.97 0.10 -25.72
N ARG A 208 5.09 0.10 -24.99
CA ARG A 208 6.26 0.97 -25.22
C ARG A 208 7.21 0.44 -26.28
N GLY A 209 6.86 -0.64 -26.97
CA GLY A 209 7.61 -1.15 -28.13
C GLY A 209 8.71 -2.17 -27.80
N MET A 210 8.79 -2.65 -26.57
CA MET A 210 9.78 -3.67 -26.22
C MET A 210 9.36 -5.09 -26.67
N ASN A 211 10.31 -5.95 -26.91
CA ASN A 211 10.12 -7.40 -27.00
C ASN A 211 10.04 -7.93 -25.57
N VAL A 212 8.92 -8.51 -25.20
CA VAL A 212 8.69 -8.88 -23.79
C VAL A 212 8.51 -10.39 -23.66
N THR A 213 9.26 -10.98 -22.73
CA THR A 213 9.07 -12.37 -22.29
C THR A 213 8.73 -12.39 -20.81
N VAL A 214 7.67 -13.11 -20.45
CA VAL A 214 7.29 -13.38 -19.06
C VAL A 214 7.82 -14.76 -18.67
N LEU A 215 8.60 -14.80 -17.61
CA LEU A 215 9.08 -16.06 -16.99
C LEU A 215 8.24 -16.35 -15.75
N HIS A 216 7.68 -17.53 -15.66
CA HIS A 216 6.88 -17.91 -14.50
C HIS A 216 7.31 -19.27 -13.98
N LEU A 217 7.52 -19.38 -12.68
CA LEU A 217 8.04 -20.59 -12.04
C LEU A 217 7.04 -21.75 -12.07
N MET A 218 5.75 -21.45 -11.97
CA MET A 218 4.69 -22.47 -11.90
C MET A 218 4.28 -22.93 -13.31
N ASP A 219 3.45 -23.95 -13.37
CA ASP A 219 2.96 -24.55 -14.63
C ASP A 219 2.01 -23.65 -15.41
N ARG A 220 1.44 -22.62 -14.76
CA ARG A 220 0.48 -21.71 -15.40
C ARG A 220 0.50 -20.32 -14.76
N ILE A 221 0.19 -19.31 -15.54
CA ILE A 221 0.12 -17.93 -15.06
C ILE A 221 -1.14 -17.72 -14.20
N MET A 222 -1.10 -16.76 -13.28
CA MET A 222 -2.20 -16.41 -12.36
C MET A 222 -2.74 -17.60 -11.57
N GLU A 223 -1.88 -18.55 -11.22
CA GLU A 223 -2.25 -19.84 -10.59
C GLU A 223 -3.02 -19.70 -9.27
N ARG A 224 -2.88 -18.54 -8.62
CA ARG A 224 -3.58 -18.26 -7.36
C ARG A 224 -5.01 -17.76 -7.57
N GLN A 225 -5.33 -17.22 -8.75
CA GLN A 225 -6.61 -16.59 -9.04
C GLN A 225 -7.43 -17.34 -10.07
N LEU A 226 -6.78 -18.08 -10.97
CA LEU A 226 -7.42 -18.72 -12.12
C LEU A 226 -7.24 -20.23 -12.10
N ASP A 227 -8.27 -20.94 -12.54
CA ASP A 227 -8.15 -22.36 -12.85
C ASP A 227 -7.34 -22.55 -14.15
N SER A 228 -7.05 -23.82 -14.51
CA SER A 228 -6.22 -24.14 -15.65
C SER A 228 -6.80 -23.63 -16.98
N LYS A 229 -8.13 -23.75 -17.14
CA LYS A 229 -8.78 -23.33 -18.39
C LYS A 229 -8.75 -21.81 -18.56
N ALA A 230 -9.10 -21.07 -17.51
CA ALA A 230 -9.06 -19.61 -17.53
C ALA A 230 -7.64 -19.10 -17.72
N SER A 231 -6.65 -19.74 -17.08
CA SER A 231 -5.23 -19.40 -17.25
C SER A 231 -4.78 -19.60 -18.70
N GLN A 232 -5.19 -20.71 -19.34
CA GLN A 232 -4.86 -20.97 -20.76
C GLN A 232 -5.49 -19.92 -21.68
N MET A 233 -6.74 -19.54 -21.44
CA MET A 233 -7.40 -18.49 -22.23
C MET A 233 -6.68 -17.15 -22.09
N LEU A 234 -6.31 -16.79 -20.85
CA LEU A 234 -5.54 -15.57 -20.59
C LEU A 234 -4.18 -15.62 -21.27
N ARG A 235 -3.45 -16.74 -21.14
CA ARG A 235 -2.16 -16.94 -21.80
C ARG A 235 -2.27 -16.69 -23.31
N HIS A 236 -3.24 -17.34 -23.95
CA HIS A 236 -3.47 -17.20 -25.39
C HIS A 236 -3.71 -15.72 -25.77
N SER A 237 -4.56 -15.03 -25.01
CA SER A 237 -4.86 -13.62 -25.24
C SER A 237 -3.61 -12.73 -25.12
N ILE A 238 -2.74 -13.01 -24.15
CA ILE A 238 -1.49 -12.27 -23.94
C ILE A 238 -0.48 -12.56 -25.10
N GLU A 239 -0.37 -13.83 -25.50
CA GLU A 239 0.51 -14.22 -26.60
C GLU A 239 0.05 -13.59 -27.93
N GLN A 240 -1.25 -13.45 -28.15
CA GLN A 240 -1.79 -12.73 -29.33
C GLN A 240 -1.37 -11.26 -29.34
N LYS A 241 -1.09 -10.67 -28.19
CA LYS A 241 -0.57 -9.29 -28.09
C LYS A 241 0.95 -9.23 -28.31
N GLY A 242 1.59 -10.35 -28.62
CA GLY A 242 3.02 -10.42 -28.93
C GLY A 242 3.92 -10.44 -27.69
N ILE A 243 3.42 -10.94 -26.56
CA ILE A 243 4.18 -11.16 -25.33
C ILE A 243 4.44 -12.67 -25.21
N SER A 244 5.69 -13.08 -25.12
CA SER A 244 6.07 -14.50 -24.94
C SER A 244 5.90 -14.90 -23.46
N ILE A 245 5.42 -16.14 -23.23
CA ILE A 245 5.27 -16.66 -21.86
C ILE A 245 5.98 -18.01 -21.76
N ILE A 246 6.91 -18.13 -20.83
CA ILE A 246 7.59 -19.38 -20.48
C ILE A 246 7.23 -19.75 -19.05
N THR A 247 6.50 -20.84 -18.90
CA THR A 247 6.14 -21.42 -17.59
C THR A 247 7.18 -22.46 -17.18
N GLU A 248 7.16 -22.86 -15.91
CA GLU A 248 8.15 -23.77 -15.30
C GLU A 248 9.58 -23.24 -15.46
N ALA A 249 9.71 -21.90 -15.62
CA ALA A 249 10.96 -21.20 -15.86
C ALA A 249 11.67 -20.91 -14.54
N ASN A 250 12.67 -21.73 -14.22
CA ASN A 250 13.45 -21.57 -13.00
C ASN A 250 14.73 -20.78 -13.31
N THR A 251 14.75 -19.51 -12.95
CA THR A 251 15.89 -18.62 -13.17
C THR A 251 17.08 -19.04 -12.31
N GLU A 252 18.20 -19.32 -12.94
CA GLU A 252 19.46 -19.67 -12.28
C GLU A 252 20.31 -18.44 -11.98
N ALA A 253 20.48 -17.59 -12.98
CA ALA A 253 21.35 -16.40 -12.86
C ALA A 253 20.97 -15.33 -13.88
N LEU A 254 21.29 -14.11 -13.53
CA LEU A 254 21.29 -12.95 -14.42
C LEU A 254 22.74 -12.67 -14.78
N VAL A 255 23.04 -12.58 -16.07
CA VAL A 255 24.40 -12.38 -16.57
C VAL A 255 24.52 -10.95 -17.11
N GLY A 256 25.63 -10.31 -16.83
CA GLY A 256 25.84 -8.93 -17.23
C GLY A 256 27.20 -8.66 -17.84
N VAL A 257 27.29 -7.54 -18.55
CA VAL A 257 28.52 -6.99 -19.09
C VAL A 257 28.61 -5.53 -18.63
N ASP A 258 29.77 -5.14 -18.13
CA ASP A 258 30.03 -3.79 -17.63
C ASP A 258 29.00 -3.31 -16.59
N GLY A 259 28.52 -4.27 -15.73
CA GLY A 259 27.59 -3.99 -14.66
C GLY A 259 26.13 -3.85 -15.09
N HIS A 260 25.80 -4.09 -16.36
CA HIS A 260 24.44 -4.07 -16.91
C HIS A 260 23.98 -5.47 -17.24
N VAL A 261 22.73 -5.81 -16.97
CA VAL A 261 22.15 -7.11 -17.35
C VAL A 261 22.11 -7.21 -18.87
N THR A 262 22.48 -8.37 -19.40
CA THR A 262 22.44 -8.67 -20.84
C THR A 262 21.74 -9.98 -21.16
N GLN A 263 21.69 -10.91 -20.19
CA GLN A 263 21.07 -12.23 -20.38
C GLN A 263 20.50 -12.78 -19.08
N ILE A 264 19.54 -13.67 -19.23
CA ILE A 264 19.02 -14.53 -18.14
C ILE A 264 19.32 -15.96 -18.51
N ARG A 265 19.85 -16.72 -17.56
CA ARG A 265 20.06 -18.17 -17.69
C ARG A 265 19.07 -18.91 -16.81
N LEU A 266 18.36 -19.87 -17.40
CA LEU A 266 17.47 -20.78 -16.69
C LEU A 266 18.20 -22.07 -16.30
N LYS A 267 17.68 -22.80 -15.32
CA LYS A 267 18.29 -24.05 -14.84
C LYS A 267 18.29 -25.18 -15.87
N ASP A 268 17.42 -25.13 -16.87
CA ASP A 268 17.38 -26.10 -17.98
C ASP A 268 18.41 -25.80 -19.08
N GLY A 269 19.21 -24.75 -18.90
CA GLY A 269 20.20 -24.31 -19.85
C GLY A 269 19.74 -23.26 -20.86
N THR A 270 18.45 -22.91 -20.86
CA THR A 270 17.91 -21.86 -21.73
C THR A 270 18.55 -20.51 -21.39
N VAL A 271 18.95 -19.76 -22.41
CA VAL A 271 19.49 -18.41 -22.28
C VAL A 271 18.61 -17.43 -23.05
N LEU A 272 18.24 -16.34 -22.43
CA LEU A 272 17.40 -15.29 -23.01
C LEU A 272 18.15 -13.95 -22.95
N GLU A 273 18.13 -13.20 -24.04
CA GLU A 273 18.63 -11.82 -24.04
C GLU A 273 17.68 -10.93 -23.21
N ALA A 274 18.26 -10.05 -22.42
CA ALA A 274 17.50 -9.13 -21.57
C ALA A 274 18.29 -7.86 -21.32
N ASP A 275 17.79 -6.76 -21.80
CA ASP A 275 18.31 -5.42 -21.47
C ASP A 275 17.70 -4.89 -20.16
N LEU A 276 16.50 -5.37 -19.83
CA LEU A 276 15.73 -4.99 -18.63
C LEU A 276 15.11 -6.25 -18.02
N VAL A 277 15.28 -6.43 -16.73
CA VAL A 277 14.66 -7.53 -15.97
C VAL A 277 13.78 -6.91 -14.88
N VAL A 278 12.49 -7.26 -14.87
CA VAL A 278 11.54 -6.77 -13.89
C VAL A 278 11.09 -7.90 -12.97
N PHE A 279 11.40 -7.82 -11.69
CA PHE A 279 10.92 -8.79 -10.71
C PHE A 279 9.52 -8.42 -10.23
N ALA A 280 8.55 -9.32 -10.43
CA ALA A 280 7.16 -9.20 -9.97
C ALA A 280 6.72 -10.50 -9.27
N VAL A 281 7.55 -10.98 -8.33
CA VAL A 281 7.39 -12.29 -7.67
C VAL A 281 6.85 -12.17 -6.22
N GLY A 282 6.23 -11.05 -5.92
CA GLY A 282 5.60 -10.81 -4.63
C GLY A 282 6.22 -9.69 -3.84
N ILE A 283 5.67 -9.49 -2.65
CA ILE A 283 6.06 -8.41 -1.74
C ILE A 283 6.29 -8.97 -0.34
N ARG A 284 7.02 -8.22 0.48
CA ARG A 284 7.19 -8.50 1.91
C ARG A 284 6.86 -7.26 2.73
N PRO A 285 6.12 -7.40 3.83
CA PRO A 285 5.87 -6.25 4.73
C PRO A 285 7.15 -5.52 5.11
N ASN A 286 7.13 -4.19 5.03
CA ASN A 286 8.29 -3.37 5.39
C ASN A 286 8.28 -3.10 6.90
N MET A 287 8.97 -3.97 7.64
CA MET A 287 9.03 -3.96 9.10
C MET A 287 10.30 -3.33 9.67
N ALA A 288 11.26 -2.96 8.82
CA ALA A 288 12.61 -2.62 9.27
C ALA A 288 12.63 -1.53 10.35
N LEU A 289 11.87 -0.45 10.14
CA LEU A 289 11.77 0.65 11.10
C LEU A 289 11.12 0.21 12.41
N ALA A 290 10.06 -0.60 12.34
CA ALA A 290 9.38 -1.13 13.52
C ALA A 290 10.28 -2.08 14.32
N GLN A 291 11.00 -2.96 13.62
CA GLN A 291 11.94 -3.91 14.24
C GLN A 291 13.09 -3.17 14.94
N SER A 292 13.67 -2.16 14.29
CA SER A 292 14.77 -1.37 14.87
C SER A 292 14.32 -0.60 16.13
N ALA A 293 13.02 -0.27 16.19
CA ALA A 293 12.41 0.38 17.36
C ALA A 293 12.02 -0.62 18.47
N GLY A 294 12.27 -1.91 18.28
CA GLY A 294 11.91 -2.95 19.24
C GLY A 294 10.42 -3.25 19.29
N LEU A 295 9.66 -2.92 18.25
CA LEU A 295 8.27 -3.33 18.15
C LEU A 295 8.19 -4.82 17.78
N ARG A 296 7.13 -5.49 18.25
CA ARG A 296 6.93 -6.91 17.96
C ARG A 296 6.55 -7.08 16.49
N CYS A 297 7.34 -7.88 15.79
CA CYS A 297 7.13 -8.23 14.39
C CYS A 297 7.28 -9.73 14.18
N ASN A 298 6.55 -10.28 13.25
CA ASN A 298 6.70 -11.66 12.78
C ASN A 298 6.80 -11.63 11.25
N ARG A 299 5.73 -11.88 10.52
CA ARG A 299 5.68 -11.66 9.06
C ARG A 299 5.29 -10.22 8.70
N GLY A 300 4.81 -9.47 9.68
CA GLY A 300 4.45 -8.06 9.62
C GLY A 300 4.57 -7.46 11.02
N VAL A 301 4.31 -6.17 11.15
CA VAL A 301 4.21 -5.49 12.45
C VAL A 301 2.96 -6.01 13.16
N LEU A 302 3.12 -6.62 14.34
CA LEU A 302 2.00 -7.23 15.07
C LEU A 302 1.09 -6.15 15.65
N VAL A 303 -0.20 -6.21 15.28
CA VAL A 303 -1.22 -5.29 15.78
C VAL A 303 -2.43 -6.04 16.33
N ASN A 304 -3.16 -5.38 17.23
CA ASN A 304 -4.42 -5.86 17.76
C ASN A 304 -5.59 -5.42 16.87
N ASP A 305 -6.83 -5.66 17.32
CA ASP A 305 -8.05 -5.35 16.57
C ASP A 305 -8.28 -3.84 16.36
N THR A 306 -7.55 -2.99 17.11
CA THR A 306 -7.60 -1.54 16.95
C THR A 306 -6.37 -0.99 16.19
N MET A 307 -5.65 -1.86 15.49
CA MET A 307 -4.42 -1.52 14.76
C MET A 307 -3.30 -0.98 15.66
N GLN A 308 -3.40 -1.17 16.97
CA GLN A 308 -2.41 -0.72 17.95
C GLN A 308 -1.33 -1.81 18.11
N THR A 309 -0.07 -1.40 18.17
CA THR A 309 1.04 -2.29 18.53
C THR A 309 1.03 -2.54 20.04
N PHE A 310 1.99 -3.28 20.56
CA PHE A 310 2.10 -3.41 22.03
C PHE A 310 2.47 -2.09 22.71
N ASP A 311 3.02 -1.12 21.96
CA ASP A 311 3.27 0.23 22.48
C ASP A 311 1.98 1.05 22.31
N PRO A 312 1.39 1.55 23.41
CA PRO A 312 0.08 2.21 23.33
C PRO A 312 0.07 3.53 22.56
N SER A 313 1.24 4.08 22.25
CA SER A 313 1.36 5.31 21.44
C SER A 313 1.54 5.04 19.96
N ILE A 314 1.76 3.76 19.56
CA ILE A 314 2.14 3.41 18.19
C ILE A 314 1.11 2.46 17.57
N TYR A 315 0.64 2.83 16.40
CA TYR A 315 -0.31 2.09 15.57
C TYR A 315 0.36 1.72 14.26
N ALA A 316 -0.16 0.73 13.55
CA ALA A 316 0.33 0.41 12.21
C ALA A 316 -0.84 -0.02 11.31
N VAL A 317 -0.78 0.39 10.03
CA VAL A 317 -1.85 0.11 9.06
C VAL A 317 -1.27 -0.25 7.70
N GLY A 318 -2.05 -0.96 6.91
CA GLY A 318 -1.70 -1.28 5.52
C GLY A 318 -0.87 -2.56 5.39
N GLU A 319 -0.05 -2.62 4.33
CA GLU A 319 0.69 -3.83 3.97
C GLU A 319 1.83 -4.19 4.94
N CYS A 320 2.21 -3.27 5.83
CA CYS A 320 3.29 -3.54 6.78
C CYS A 320 2.86 -4.41 7.97
N ILE A 321 1.55 -4.59 8.18
CA ILE A 321 1.03 -5.22 9.41
C ILE A 321 0.86 -6.74 9.29
N GLU A 322 0.82 -7.36 10.46
CA GLU A 322 0.29 -8.70 10.66
C GLU A 322 -0.80 -8.62 11.73
N HIS A 323 -1.99 -9.05 11.38
CA HIS A 323 -3.15 -9.06 12.27
C HIS A 323 -3.75 -10.47 12.31
N ARG A 324 -3.90 -11.04 13.50
CA ARG A 324 -4.44 -12.41 13.70
C ARG A 324 -3.74 -13.46 12.83
N GLY A 325 -2.40 -13.33 12.67
CA GLY A 325 -1.59 -14.27 11.88
C GLY A 325 -1.72 -14.11 10.37
N GLN A 326 -2.35 -13.04 9.89
CA GLN A 326 -2.49 -12.77 8.46
C GLN A 326 -1.76 -11.48 8.07
N THR A 327 -1.17 -11.47 6.88
CA THR A 327 -0.60 -10.31 6.23
C THR A 327 -1.46 -9.91 5.03
N PHE A 328 -1.41 -8.66 4.65
CA PHE A 328 -2.29 -8.07 3.66
C PHE A 328 -1.48 -7.54 2.49
N GLY A 329 -1.71 -8.08 1.30
CA GLY A 329 -0.98 -7.68 0.08
C GLY A 329 -1.89 -7.32 -1.09
N LEU A 330 -3.18 -7.15 -0.83
CA LEU A 330 -4.16 -6.71 -1.82
C LEU A 330 -4.83 -5.42 -1.33
N VAL A 331 -5.13 -4.54 -2.27
CA VAL A 331 -5.65 -3.20 -1.93
C VAL A 331 -7.08 -3.25 -1.38
N GLU A 332 -7.92 -4.12 -1.91
CA GLU A 332 -9.33 -4.21 -1.49
C GLU A 332 -9.48 -4.49 0.02
N PRO A 333 -8.78 -5.50 0.60
CA PRO A 333 -8.79 -5.64 2.06
C PRO A 333 -8.19 -4.46 2.81
N LEU A 334 -7.26 -3.74 2.20
CA LEU A 334 -6.66 -2.54 2.81
C LEU A 334 -7.66 -1.38 2.88
N TRP A 335 -8.56 -1.27 1.92
CA TRP A 335 -9.66 -0.30 1.98
C TRP A 335 -10.73 -0.71 3.00
N GLY A 336 -11.00 -2.00 3.12
CA GLY A 336 -11.83 -2.59 4.18
C GLY A 336 -11.22 -2.44 5.58
N UNK A 337 -10.11 -2.56 5.56
CA UNK A 337 -9.37 -2.40 6.69
C UNK A 337 -9.24 -1.00 7.10
N UNK A 338 -9.58 -0.44 6.39
CA UNK A 338 -9.73 0.89 6.65
C UNK A 338 -10.62 1.10 7.80
N UNK A 339 -11.00 0.37 7.80
CA UNK A 339 -11.61 0.25 8.92
C UNK A 339 -10.76 0.43 10.06
N UNK A 340 -9.85 0.20 9.67
CA UNK A 340 -8.87 0.52 10.48
C UNK A 340 -8.79 1.94 10.80
N GLY A 341 -8.97 2.74 9.96
CA GLY A 341 -9.09 4.15 10.17
C GLY A 341 -10.22 4.48 11.15
N VAL A 342 -11.34 3.87 10.95
CA VAL A 342 -12.51 4.03 11.83
C VAL A 342 -12.19 3.52 13.24
N HIS A 343 -11.53 2.38 13.36
CA HIS A 343 -11.13 1.86 14.68
C HIS A 343 -10.08 2.76 15.36
N LEU A 344 -9.13 3.29 14.60
CA LEU A 344 -8.15 4.26 15.13
C LEU A 344 -8.87 5.50 15.69
N CYS A 345 -9.82 6.02 14.94
CA CYS A 345 -10.62 7.19 15.38
C CYS A 345 -11.43 6.90 16.64
N LEU A 346 -12.05 5.75 16.71
CA LEU A 346 -12.84 5.33 17.87
C LEU A 346 -11.95 5.14 19.12
N THR A 347 -10.76 4.58 18.93
CA THR A 347 -9.79 4.37 20.04
C THR A 347 -9.24 5.69 20.57
N PHE A 348 -9.05 6.68 19.70
CA PHE A 348 -8.59 8.01 20.10
C PHE A 348 -9.70 8.84 20.78
N GLY A 349 -10.97 8.52 20.51
CA GLY A 349 -12.11 9.30 20.99
C GLY A 349 -12.71 8.89 22.33
N GLY A 350 -12.23 7.83 22.98
CA GLY A 350 -12.76 7.35 24.27
C GLY A 350 -14.07 6.55 24.16
N ALA A 351 -14.01 5.33 24.63
CA ALA A 351 -15.09 4.43 25.01
C ALA A 351 -16.26 4.20 24.05
N TRP A 352 -16.05 3.33 23.03
CA TRP A 352 -17.14 2.54 22.44
C TRP A 352 -16.54 1.22 21.94
N GLN A 353 -17.01 0.11 22.50
CA GLN A 353 -16.71 -1.23 21.99
C GLN A 353 -17.69 -1.56 20.88
N LEU A 354 -17.21 -1.66 19.64
CA LEU A 354 -17.96 -2.26 18.56
C LEU A 354 -17.44 -3.69 18.35
N ASN A 355 -18.28 -4.66 18.64
CA ASN A 355 -18.04 -6.06 18.27
C ASN A 355 -18.21 -6.18 16.75
N VAL A 356 -17.12 -6.21 16.04
CA VAL A 356 -17.14 -6.53 14.61
C VAL A 356 -17.15 -8.05 14.48
N GLN A 357 -18.32 -8.63 14.25
CA GLN A 357 -18.41 -10.01 13.81
C GLN A 357 -17.79 -10.09 12.41
N SER A 358 -16.86 -11.01 12.25
CA SER A 358 -16.26 -11.31 10.95
C SER A 358 -17.35 -11.81 9.99
N THR A 359 -17.79 -10.97 9.09
CA THR A 359 -18.58 -11.44 7.96
C THR A 359 -17.64 -12.13 6.98
N ASN A 360 -17.84 -13.42 6.77
CA ASN A 360 -17.23 -14.15 5.68
C ASN A 360 -17.60 -13.46 4.35
N CYS A 361 -16.66 -12.78 3.75
CA CYS A 361 -16.82 -12.30 2.38
C CYS A 361 -16.73 -13.50 1.45
N SER A 362 -17.89 -14.05 1.11
CA SER A 362 -17.99 -14.96 -0.03
C SER A 362 -18.00 -14.13 -1.31
N ASN A 363 -17.12 -14.51 -2.20
CA ASN A 363 -16.83 -13.93 -3.51
C ASN A 363 -18.06 -13.51 -4.31
N THR A 364 -18.14 -12.24 -4.64
CA THR A 364 -18.89 -11.83 -5.82
C THR A 364 -18.08 -10.74 -6.53
N VAL A 365 -17.24 -11.18 -7.44
CA VAL A 365 -16.54 -10.27 -8.35
C VAL A 365 -17.48 -9.98 -9.51
N LYS A 366 -18.13 -8.82 -9.50
CA LYS A 366 -18.77 -8.28 -10.71
C LYS A 366 -17.86 -7.20 -11.26
N GLY A 367 -16.88 -7.61 -12.07
CA GLY A 367 -16.05 -6.69 -12.83
C GLY A 367 -16.60 -6.54 -14.24
N LYS A 368 -16.91 -5.34 -14.65
CA LYS A 368 -17.07 -5.03 -16.07
C LYS A 368 -15.67 -4.82 -16.64
N TRP A 369 -15.22 -5.78 -17.40
CA TRP A 369 -14.07 -5.62 -18.28
C TRP A 369 -14.56 -5.82 -19.73
N LEU A 370 -14.65 -4.76 -20.48
CA LEU A 370 -14.72 -4.74 -21.94
C LEU A 370 -13.79 -3.66 -22.43
#